data_5bf6818a7dda1b7ec9b24a7628e3bc51
#
_entry.id   5bf6818a7dda1b7ec9b24a7628e3bc51
#
_cell.length_a   1.000
_cell.length_b   1.000
_cell.length_c   1.000
_cell.angle_alpha   90.00
_cell.angle_beta   90.00
_cell.angle_gamma   90.00
#
_symmetry.space_group_name_H-M   'P 1'
#
loop_
_entity.id
_entity.type
_entity.pdbx_description
1 polymer ?
#
loop_
_entity_poly.entity_id
_entity_poly.type
_entity_poly.pdbx_seq_one_letter_code
_entity_poly.pdbx_strand_id
1 'polypeptide(L)'
;WQITFLILGIVVILMNIGLMFVHEPSSADRQLKQKETDELIQNKLGSKNVITTFTVWIGSTLGGPILSFFKKNGFSVAIGILSFIFLFKIGEAFLGRMSIVFYKEIGFSKGDIAIYSKTLGWVTTVIFTLLGGLFVIRSGVLKAMFVAGILMAATNLLFTVLAWSDKSELLFAAAVIFDDIAAAFATVAFVAFISLLVDRTYTATQYALLASIGTAGRTTLASSSGALV
;
A
#
# COMPACT_ATOMS: atom_id res chain seq x y z
N TRP A 1 10.87 -26.79 4.54
CA TRP A 1 11.02 -25.61 3.68
C TRP A 1 10.76 -25.93 2.20
N GLN A 2 11.33 -27.02 1.64
CA GLN A 2 11.17 -27.37 0.23
C GLN A 2 9.71 -27.60 -0.18
N ILE A 3 8.95 -28.36 0.61
CA ILE A 3 7.53 -28.64 0.37
C ILE A 3 6.71 -27.34 0.45
N THR A 4 7.01 -26.47 1.41
CA THR A 4 6.31 -25.18 1.57
C THR A 4 6.50 -24.28 0.36
N PHE A 5 7.73 -24.13 -0.14
CA PHE A 5 8.00 -23.34 -1.35
C PHE A 5 7.39 -23.96 -2.60
N LEU A 6 7.35 -25.30 -2.69
CA LEU A 6 6.72 -26.00 -3.81
C LEU A 6 5.20 -25.75 -3.83
N ILE A 7 4.52 -25.86 -2.68
CA ILE A 7 3.09 -25.59 -2.55
C ILE A 7 2.80 -24.13 -2.90
N LEU A 8 3.56 -23.16 -2.37
CA LEU A 8 3.41 -21.75 -2.68
C LEU A 8 3.61 -21.48 -4.18
N GLY A 9 4.61 -22.10 -4.80
CA GLY A 9 4.84 -22.00 -6.25
C GLY A 9 3.67 -22.52 -7.05
N ILE A 10 3.10 -23.67 -6.72
CA ILE A 10 1.92 -24.23 -7.39
C ILE A 10 0.71 -23.30 -7.23
N VAL A 11 0.47 -22.77 -6.02
CA VAL A 11 -0.65 -21.83 -5.77
C VAL A 11 -0.52 -20.58 -6.63
N VAL A 12 0.68 -20.00 -6.72
CA VAL A 12 0.94 -18.82 -7.55
C VAL A 12 0.71 -19.13 -9.03
N ILE A 13 1.16 -20.28 -9.52
CA ILE A 13 0.95 -20.70 -10.92
C ILE A 13 -0.56 -20.87 -11.19
N LEU A 14 -1.30 -21.56 -10.32
CA LEU A 14 -2.75 -21.75 -10.48
C LEU A 14 -3.50 -20.42 -10.47
N MET A 15 -3.12 -19.47 -9.61
CA MET A 15 -3.70 -18.12 -9.61
C MET A 15 -3.42 -17.38 -10.91
N ASN A 16 -2.19 -17.46 -11.44
CA ASN A 16 -1.86 -16.84 -12.73
C ASN A 16 -2.63 -17.46 -13.90
N ILE A 17 -2.81 -18.77 -13.89
CA ILE A 17 -3.67 -19.45 -14.89
C ILE A 17 -5.11 -18.97 -14.76
N GLY A 18 -5.63 -18.83 -13.52
CA GLY A 18 -6.96 -18.26 -13.27
C GLY A 18 -7.13 -16.84 -13.83
N LEU A 19 -6.10 -15.99 -13.73
CA LEU A 19 -6.14 -14.64 -14.29
C LEU A 19 -6.25 -14.62 -15.82
N MET A 20 -5.79 -15.64 -16.54
CA MET A 20 -5.94 -15.72 -18.00
C MET A 20 -7.40 -15.86 -18.45
N PHE A 21 -8.29 -16.33 -17.56
CA PHE A 21 -9.73 -16.44 -17.84
C PHE A 21 -10.52 -15.17 -17.47
N VAL A 22 -9.88 -14.20 -16.82
CA VAL A 22 -10.50 -12.92 -16.48
C VAL A 22 -10.52 -12.02 -17.71
N HIS A 23 -11.69 -11.73 -18.23
CA HIS A 23 -11.86 -10.82 -19.36
C HIS A 23 -11.67 -9.38 -18.89
N GLU A 24 -10.70 -8.67 -19.43
CA GLU A 24 -10.57 -7.22 -19.17
C GLU A 24 -11.76 -6.48 -19.78
N PRO A 25 -12.47 -5.63 -19.01
CA PRO A 25 -13.49 -4.77 -19.59
C PRO A 25 -12.83 -3.80 -20.57
N SER A 26 -13.15 -3.93 -21.86
CA SER A 26 -12.66 -3.06 -22.92
C SER A 26 -13.26 -1.67 -22.77
N SER A 27 -12.47 -0.69 -22.31
CA SER A 27 -12.85 0.70 -22.41
C SER A 27 -12.36 1.26 -23.75
N ALA A 28 -13.28 1.42 -24.71
CA ALA A 28 -12.98 2.01 -26.03
C ALA A 28 -12.30 3.37 -25.90
N ASP A 29 -12.71 4.19 -24.93
CA ASP A 29 -12.10 5.48 -24.61
C ASP A 29 -10.63 5.40 -24.21
N ARG A 30 -10.22 4.34 -23.51
CA ARG A 30 -8.81 4.12 -23.11
C ARG A 30 -7.94 3.87 -24.34
N GLN A 31 -8.40 3.02 -25.25
CA GLN A 31 -7.65 2.66 -26.46
C GLN A 31 -7.53 3.85 -27.41
N LEU A 32 -8.59 4.66 -27.56
CA LEU A 32 -8.59 5.85 -28.42
C LEU A 32 -7.60 6.91 -27.88
N LYS A 33 -7.68 7.25 -26.59
CA LYS A 33 -6.75 8.23 -25.98
C LYS A 33 -5.30 7.74 -25.96
N GLN A 34 -5.08 6.44 -25.80
CA GLN A 34 -3.72 5.89 -25.87
C GLN A 34 -3.15 5.99 -27.27
N LYS A 35 -3.95 5.67 -28.30
CA LYS A 35 -3.55 5.85 -29.71
C LYS A 35 -3.28 7.32 -30.05
N GLU A 36 -4.16 8.24 -29.67
CA GLU A 36 -3.95 9.68 -29.86
C GLU A 36 -2.65 10.16 -29.20
N THR A 37 -2.37 9.68 -27.98
CA THR A 37 -1.14 10.04 -27.25
C THR A 37 0.09 9.48 -27.96
N ASP A 38 0.04 8.22 -28.38
CA ASP A 38 1.13 7.55 -29.11
C ASP A 38 1.41 8.23 -30.47
N GLU A 39 0.36 8.61 -31.21
CA GLU A 39 0.48 9.34 -32.48
C GLU A 39 1.08 10.74 -32.29
N LEU A 40 0.65 11.47 -31.25
CA LEU A 40 1.21 12.79 -30.94
C LEU A 40 2.69 12.74 -30.56
N ILE A 41 3.10 11.71 -29.80
CA ILE A 41 4.50 11.51 -29.41
C ILE A 41 5.32 11.05 -30.62
N GLN A 42 4.81 10.14 -31.43
CA GLN A 42 5.48 9.61 -32.61
C GLN A 42 5.70 10.69 -33.68
N ASN A 43 4.72 11.55 -33.91
CA ASN A 43 4.83 12.69 -34.83
C ASN A 43 5.86 13.74 -34.38
N LYS A 44 6.07 13.90 -33.06
CA LYS A 44 7.09 14.83 -32.52
C LYS A 44 8.52 14.29 -32.58
N LEU A 45 8.71 12.96 -32.56
CA LEU A 45 10.02 12.34 -32.45
C LEU A 45 10.65 11.92 -33.80
N GLY A 46 9.86 11.79 -34.86
CA GLY A 46 10.32 11.72 -36.28
C GLY A 46 11.29 10.59 -36.66
N SER A 47 11.54 9.60 -35.84
CA SER A 47 12.53 8.54 -36.10
C SER A 47 11.99 7.14 -35.75
N LYS A 48 12.32 6.15 -36.61
CA LYS A 48 11.91 4.74 -36.47
C LYS A 48 12.93 3.86 -35.69
N ASN A 49 13.78 4.43 -34.87
CA ASN A 49 14.78 3.65 -34.12
C ASN A 49 14.18 2.98 -32.87
N VAL A 50 14.74 1.84 -32.46
CA VAL A 50 14.34 1.08 -31.25
C VAL A 50 14.33 1.97 -30.00
N ILE A 51 15.30 2.88 -29.87
CA ILE A 51 15.40 3.85 -28.77
C ILE A 51 14.21 4.79 -28.78
N THR A 52 13.80 5.27 -29.96
CA THR A 52 12.64 6.16 -30.11
C THR A 52 11.34 5.45 -29.76
N THR A 53 11.17 4.20 -30.20
CA THR A 53 10.00 3.40 -29.85
C THR A 53 9.91 3.16 -28.34
N PHE A 54 11.04 2.87 -27.69
CA PHE A 54 11.11 2.68 -26.24
C PHE A 54 10.83 3.98 -25.47
N THR A 55 11.35 5.11 -25.96
CA THR A 55 11.09 6.43 -25.34
C THR A 55 9.62 6.84 -25.50
N VAL A 56 9.01 6.58 -26.66
CA VAL A 56 7.58 6.80 -26.91
C VAL A 56 6.75 5.91 -26.00
N TRP A 57 7.10 4.65 -25.86
CA TRP A 57 6.38 3.71 -25.00
C TRP A 57 6.45 4.12 -23.52
N ILE A 58 7.62 4.52 -23.02
CA ILE A 58 7.75 5.07 -21.65
C ILE A 58 6.95 6.36 -21.52
N GLY A 59 7.08 7.24 -22.48
CA GLY A 59 6.39 8.54 -22.47
C GLY A 59 4.86 8.40 -22.44
N SER A 60 4.30 7.50 -23.25
CA SER A 60 2.86 7.22 -23.27
C SER A 60 2.39 6.48 -22.02
N THR A 61 3.17 5.49 -21.58
CA THR A 61 2.80 4.62 -20.44
C THR A 61 2.92 5.34 -19.09
N LEU A 62 3.91 6.23 -18.91
CA LEU A 62 4.15 6.94 -17.66
C LEU A 62 3.82 8.42 -17.74
N GLY A 63 4.21 9.09 -18.84
CA GLY A 63 4.03 10.53 -18.99
C GLY A 63 2.57 10.96 -19.06
N GLY A 64 1.77 10.26 -19.85
CA GLY A 64 0.32 10.51 -19.96
C GLY A 64 -0.41 10.43 -18.63
N PRO A 65 -0.30 9.31 -17.88
CA PRO A 65 -0.89 9.16 -16.56
C PRO A 65 -0.45 10.22 -15.54
N ILE A 66 0.85 10.56 -15.51
CA ILE A 66 1.40 11.58 -14.61
C ILE A 66 0.84 12.96 -14.97
N LEU A 67 0.91 13.34 -16.24
CA LEU A 67 0.39 14.64 -16.70
C LEU A 67 -1.12 14.77 -16.45
N SER A 68 -1.90 13.72 -16.69
CA SER A 68 -3.33 13.67 -16.38
C SER A 68 -3.59 13.90 -14.90
N PHE A 69 -2.82 13.26 -14.02
CA PHE A 69 -2.93 13.42 -12.57
C PHE A 69 -2.67 14.86 -12.12
N PHE A 70 -1.59 15.49 -12.61
CA PHE A 70 -1.26 16.88 -12.29
C PHE A 70 -2.24 17.88 -12.91
N LYS A 71 -2.72 17.62 -14.13
CA LYS A 71 -3.70 18.47 -14.80
C LYS A 71 -5.06 18.44 -14.10
N LYS A 72 -5.47 17.25 -13.62
CA LYS A 72 -6.75 17.07 -12.92
C LYS A 72 -6.77 17.75 -11.55
N ASN A 73 -5.69 17.65 -10.78
CA ASN A 73 -5.64 18.11 -9.40
C ASN A 73 -4.97 19.49 -9.22
N GLY A 74 -4.26 19.98 -10.23
CA GLY A 74 -3.37 21.14 -10.10
C GLY A 74 -2.06 20.78 -9.38
N PHE A 75 -0.98 21.52 -9.65
CA PHE A 75 0.36 21.18 -9.19
C PHE A 75 0.47 21.12 -7.67
N SER A 76 -0.03 22.14 -6.95
CA SER A 76 0.09 22.25 -5.49
C SER A 76 -0.67 21.12 -4.78
N VAL A 77 -1.91 20.85 -5.20
CA VAL A 77 -2.74 19.77 -4.60
C VAL A 77 -2.17 18.40 -4.94
N ALA A 78 -1.70 18.21 -6.17
CA ALA A 78 -1.06 16.95 -6.58
C ALA A 78 0.17 16.61 -5.71
N ILE A 79 1.06 17.57 -5.47
CA ILE A 79 2.21 17.39 -4.58
C ILE A 79 1.76 17.11 -3.14
N GLY A 80 0.73 17.80 -2.64
CA GLY A 80 0.15 17.52 -1.33
C GLY A 80 -0.36 16.08 -1.21
N ILE A 81 -1.08 15.59 -2.22
CA ILE A 81 -1.58 14.21 -2.27
C ILE A 81 -0.42 13.21 -2.31
N LEU A 82 0.60 13.44 -3.15
CA LEU A 82 1.76 12.55 -3.23
C LEU A 82 2.56 12.51 -1.93
N SER A 83 2.75 13.65 -1.28
CA SER A 83 3.38 13.75 0.04
C SER A 83 2.57 13.01 1.09
N PHE A 84 1.25 13.16 1.09
CA PHE A 84 0.37 12.43 2.00
C PHE A 84 0.48 10.92 1.79
N ILE A 85 0.40 10.44 0.54
CA ILE A 85 0.55 9.02 0.19
C ILE A 85 1.91 8.47 0.67
N PHE A 86 2.99 9.25 0.46
CA PHE A 86 4.34 8.88 0.87
C PHE A 86 4.47 8.77 2.40
N LEU A 87 3.85 9.70 3.14
CA LEU A 87 4.00 9.81 4.59
C LEU A 87 3.00 8.97 5.39
N PHE A 88 1.83 8.67 4.83
CA PHE A 88 0.72 8.07 5.57
C PHE A 88 1.08 6.76 6.28
N LYS A 89 1.89 5.92 5.65
CA LYS A 89 2.29 4.62 6.20
C LYS A 89 3.63 4.60 6.96
N ILE A 90 4.16 5.74 7.33
CA ILE A 90 5.44 5.83 8.05
C ILE A 90 5.38 5.09 9.39
N GLY A 91 4.35 5.34 10.20
CA GLY A 91 4.20 4.70 11.52
C GLY A 91 4.20 3.18 11.43
N GLU A 92 3.43 2.61 10.49
CA GLU A 92 3.41 1.17 10.21
C GLU A 92 4.77 0.64 9.73
N ALA A 93 5.52 1.45 8.98
CA ALA A 93 6.82 1.07 8.45
C ALA A 93 7.87 0.87 9.55
N PHE A 94 7.93 1.77 10.50
CA PHE A 94 8.85 1.69 11.64
C PHE A 94 8.48 0.52 12.56
N LEU A 95 7.24 0.42 13.01
CA LEU A 95 6.76 -0.70 13.82
C LEU A 95 7.00 -2.04 13.14
N GLY A 96 6.67 -2.19 11.87
CA GLY A 96 6.83 -3.45 11.15
C GLY A 96 8.26 -3.99 11.09
N ARG A 97 9.27 -3.12 11.20
CA ARG A 97 10.69 -3.52 11.23
C ARG A 97 11.23 -3.73 12.64
N MET A 98 10.86 -2.85 13.56
CA MET A 98 11.42 -2.83 14.91
C MET A 98 10.64 -3.70 15.91
N SER A 99 9.38 -4.04 15.64
CA SER A 99 8.51 -4.75 16.58
C SER A 99 9.11 -6.03 17.16
N ILE A 100 9.71 -6.89 16.32
CA ILE A 100 10.27 -8.18 16.78
C ILE A 100 11.48 -7.96 17.70
N VAL A 101 12.32 -6.95 17.41
CA VAL A 101 13.47 -6.60 18.23
C VAL A 101 12.97 -6.06 19.57
N PHE A 102 12.06 -5.12 19.54
CA PHE A 102 11.41 -4.51 20.70
C PHE A 102 10.73 -5.56 21.61
N TYR A 103 9.98 -6.51 21.07
CA TYR A 103 9.34 -7.55 21.86
C TYR A 103 10.34 -8.45 22.59
N LYS A 104 11.49 -8.73 21.95
CA LYS A 104 12.56 -9.52 22.57
C LYS A 104 13.27 -8.74 23.68
N GLU A 105 13.47 -7.44 23.51
CA GLU A 105 14.09 -6.56 24.53
C GLU A 105 13.23 -6.45 25.78
N ILE A 106 11.90 -6.40 25.66
CA ILE A 106 10.98 -6.45 26.80
C ILE A 106 10.98 -7.84 27.46
N GLY A 107 11.55 -8.87 26.81
CA GLY A 107 11.70 -10.21 27.38
C GLY A 107 10.57 -11.20 26.98
N PHE A 108 9.84 -10.93 25.90
CA PHE A 108 8.88 -11.90 25.35
C PHE A 108 9.59 -13.04 24.62
N SER A 109 9.12 -14.26 24.85
CA SER A 109 9.66 -15.44 24.18
C SER A 109 9.24 -15.50 22.70
N LYS A 110 9.97 -16.29 21.90
CA LYS A 110 9.57 -16.55 20.52
C LYS A 110 8.18 -17.17 20.40
N GLY A 111 7.78 -17.96 21.42
CA GLY A 111 6.46 -18.59 21.51
C GLY A 111 5.36 -17.55 21.70
N ASP A 112 5.55 -16.62 22.65
CA ASP A 112 4.60 -15.54 22.92
C ASP A 112 4.41 -14.67 21.66
N ILE A 113 5.51 -14.28 21.02
CA ILE A 113 5.48 -13.50 19.78
C ILE A 113 4.74 -14.25 18.66
N ALA A 114 4.93 -15.57 18.54
CA ALA A 114 4.24 -16.36 17.52
C ALA A 114 2.74 -16.47 17.77
N ILE A 115 2.32 -16.61 19.02
CA ILE A 115 0.90 -16.71 19.38
C ILE A 115 0.21 -15.35 19.21
N TYR A 116 0.72 -14.30 19.84
CA TYR A 116 0.05 -12.99 19.88
C TYR A 116 0.20 -12.22 18.57
N SER A 117 1.41 -12.18 18.00
CA SER A 117 1.66 -11.37 16.81
C SER A 117 1.37 -12.09 15.49
N LYS A 118 1.38 -13.42 15.44
CA LYS A 118 1.15 -14.14 14.18
C LYS A 118 -0.21 -14.80 14.12
N THR A 119 -0.59 -15.56 15.15
CA THR A 119 -1.84 -16.32 15.11
C THR A 119 -3.05 -15.41 15.37
N LEU A 120 -3.04 -14.63 16.47
CA LEU A 120 -4.13 -13.69 16.76
C LEU A 120 -4.16 -12.54 15.74
N GLY A 121 -3.00 -12.01 15.36
CA GLY A 121 -2.88 -10.94 14.38
C GLY A 121 -3.50 -11.32 13.04
N TRP A 122 -3.30 -12.54 12.55
CA TRP A 122 -3.91 -12.98 11.31
C TRP A 122 -5.45 -12.95 11.37
N VAL A 123 -6.04 -13.51 12.43
CA VAL A 123 -7.49 -13.52 12.62
C VAL A 123 -8.04 -12.08 12.71
N THR A 124 -7.40 -11.24 13.51
CA THR A 124 -7.77 -9.82 13.67
C THR A 124 -7.71 -9.09 12.34
N THR A 125 -6.63 -9.23 11.60
CA THR A 125 -6.46 -8.58 10.29
C THR A 125 -7.56 -8.96 9.31
N VAL A 126 -7.92 -10.24 9.20
CA VAL A 126 -8.99 -10.69 8.29
C VAL A 126 -10.33 -10.07 8.67
N ILE A 127 -10.72 -10.15 9.95
CA ILE A 127 -11.99 -9.62 10.42
C ILE A 127 -12.06 -8.10 10.21
N PHE A 128 -11.03 -7.38 10.64
CA PHE A 128 -11.05 -5.91 10.61
C PHE A 128 -10.76 -5.33 9.22
N THR A 129 -10.19 -6.08 8.30
CA THR A 129 -10.15 -5.71 6.89
C THR A 129 -11.57 -5.66 6.31
N LEU A 130 -12.41 -6.65 6.60
CA LEU A 130 -13.81 -6.67 6.15
C LEU A 130 -14.63 -5.54 6.80
N LEU A 131 -14.49 -5.36 8.12
CA LEU A 131 -15.16 -4.28 8.85
C LEU A 131 -14.67 -2.89 8.38
N GLY A 132 -13.38 -2.75 8.11
CA GLY A 132 -12.81 -1.54 7.54
C GLY A 132 -13.38 -1.21 6.17
N GLY A 133 -13.54 -2.22 5.30
CA GLY A 133 -14.22 -2.05 4.01
C GLY A 133 -15.66 -1.56 4.15
N LEU A 134 -16.41 -2.18 5.06
CA LEU A 134 -17.79 -1.75 5.37
C LEU A 134 -17.84 -0.31 5.92
N PHE A 135 -16.89 0.05 6.77
CA PHE A 135 -16.79 1.41 7.31
C PHE A 135 -16.45 2.43 6.22
N VAL A 136 -15.51 2.12 5.31
CA VAL A 136 -15.19 2.97 4.15
C VAL A 136 -16.42 3.22 3.27
N ILE A 137 -17.20 2.17 2.99
CA ILE A 137 -18.42 2.28 2.16
C ILE A 137 -19.45 3.17 2.84
N ARG A 138 -19.67 3.02 4.15
CA ARG A 138 -20.70 3.77 4.88
C ARG A 138 -20.31 5.20 5.24
N SER A 139 -19.06 5.41 5.63
CA SER A 139 -18.60 6.70 6.17
C SER A 139 -17.90 7.58 5.13
N GLY A 140 -17.52 6.98 4.00
CA GLY A 140 -16.73 7.62 2.95
C GLY A 140 -15.21 7.54 3.21
N VAL A 141 -14.46 7.61 2.12
CA VAL A 141 -13.01 7.35 2.09
C VAL A 141 -12.22 8.33 2.96
N LEU A 142 -12.53 9.64 2.90
CA LEU A 142 -11.77 10.66 3.64
C LEU A 142 -11.95 10.52 5.16
N LYS A 143 -13.17 10.24 5.62
CA LYS A 143 -13.42 9.99 7.04
C LYS A 143 -12.72 8.71 7.51
N ALA A 144 -12.75 7.67 6.68
CA ALA A 144 -12.06 6.42 7.00
C ALA A 144 -10.54 6.62 7.08
N MET A 145 -9.93 7.41 6.19
CA MET A 145 -8.51 7.77 6.24
C MET A 145 -8.16 8.53 7.53
N PHE A 146 -8.99 9.49 7.92
CA PHE A 146 -8.78 10.26 9.14
C PHE A 146 -8.84 9.38 10.38
N VAL A 147 -9.88 8.53 10.49
CA VAL A 147 -10.02 7.57 11.60
C VAL A 147 -8.87 6.58 11.63
N ALA A 148 -8.46 6.04 10.47
CA ALA A 148 -7.31 5.15 10.39
C ALA A 148 -6.01 5.82 10.87
N GLY A 149 -5.78 7.08 10.50
CA GLY A 149 -4.61 7.85 10.98
C GLY A 149 -4.61 8.04 12.48
N ILE A 150 -5.77 8.36 13.08
CA ILE A 150 -5.90 8.46 14.56
C ILE A 150 -5.64 7.11 15.23
N LEU A 151 -6.22 6.02 14.70
CA LEU A 151 -6.01 4.68 15.26
C LEU A 151 -4.52 4.29 15.20
N MET A 152 -3.82 4.53 14.08
CA MET A 152 -2.39 4.27 13.96
C MET A 152 -1.57 5.10 14.96
N ALA A 153 -1.90 6.38 15.17
CA ALA A 153 -1.24 7.20 16.16
C ALA A 153 -1.48 6.68 17.59
N ALA A 154 -2.71 6.28 17.90
CA ALA A 154 -3.07 5.74 19.22
C ALA A 154 -2.35 4.41 19.51
N THR A 155 -2.22 3.52 18.53
CA THR A 155 -1.50 2.25 18.72
C THR A 155 0.00 2.47 18.92
N ASN A 156 0.62 3.42 18.22
CA ASN A 156 2.02 3.81 18.49
C ASN A 156 2.21 4.29 19.94
N LEU A 157 1.26 5.05 20.50
CA LEU A 157 1.29 5.45 21.91
C LEU A 157 1.12 4.25 22.84
N LEU A 158 0.31 3.26 22.45
CA LEU A 158 0.13 2.04 23.24
C LEU A 158 1.44 1.22 23.33
N PHE A 159 2.24 1.16 22.26
CA PHE A 159 3.58 0.58 22.31
C PHE A 159 4.53 1.37 23.20
N THR A 160 4.39 2.70 23.28
CA THR A 160 5.15 3.51 24.22
C THR A 160 4.80 3.16 25.69
N VAL A 161 3.52 2.96 25.98
CA VAL A 161 3.08 2.50 27.30
C VAL A 161 3.65 1.10 27.60
N LEU A 162 3.64 0.19 26.63
CA LEU A 162 4.23 -1.14 26.77
C LEU A 162 5.75 -1.06 27.07
N ALA A 163 6.48 -0.11 26.44
CA ALA A 163 7.90 0.10 26.67
C ALA A 163 8.23 0.59 28.09
N TRP A 164 7.32 1.33 28.72
CA TRP A 164 7.50 1.87 30.08
C TRP A 164 6.94 0.97 31.16
N SER A 165 6.20 -0.07 30.79
CA SER A 165 5.59 -0.99 31.72
C SER A 165 6.49 -2.20 31.96
N ASP A 166 6.36 -2.84 33.12
CA ASP A 166 6.89 -4.18 33.34
C ASP A 166 6.29 -5.16 32.34
N LYS A 167 6.98 -6.27 32.11
CA LYS A 167 6.52 -7.32 31.20
C LYS A 167 5.08 -7.76 31.55
N SER A 168 4.13 -7.41 30.69
CA SER A 168 2.72 -7.75 30.81
C SER A 168 2.23 -8.41 29.51
N GLU A 169 1.86 -9.68 29.58
CA GLU A 169 1.31 -10.41 28.44
C GLU A 169 -0.01 -9.83 27.95
N LEU A 170 -0.85 -9.34 28.87
CA LEU A 170 -2.15 -8.73 28.54
C LEU A 170 -1.93 -7.43 27.77
N LEU A 171 -1.00 -6.56 28.22
CA LEU A 171 -0.73 -5.29 27.56
C LEU A 171 -0.08 -5.54 26.20
N PHE A 172 0.80 -6.52 26.09
CA PHE A 172 1.40 -6.93 24.82
C PHE A 172 0.34 -7.45 23.83
N ALA A 173 -0.53 -8.35 24.26
CA ALA A 173 -1.62 -8.84 23.43
C ALA A 173 -2.54 -7.72 22.96
N ALA A 174 -2.91 -6.81 23.87
CA ALA A 174 -3.73 -5.65 23.55
C ALA A 174 -3.02 -4.73 22.51
N ALA A 175 -1.75 -4.40 22.73
CA ALA A 175 -1.00 -3.53 21.83
C ALA A 175 -0.93 -4.12 20.42
N VAL A 176 -0.64 -5.41 20.29
CA VAL A 176 -0.56 -6.11 18.99
C VAL A 176 -1.93 -6.17 18.31
N ILE A 177 -3.00 -6.54 19.03
CA ILE A 177 -4.33 -6.64 18.46
C ILE A 177 -4.83 -5.27 17.97
N PHE A 178 -4.67 -4.23 18.77
CA PHE A 178 -5.09 -2.88 18.37
C PHE A 178 -4.27 -2.34 17.19
N ASP A 179 -2.97 -2.68 17.11
CA ASP A 179 -2.14 -2.32 15.98
C ASP A 179 -2.57 -3.03 14.69
N ASP A 180 -2.86 -4.32 14.75
CA ASP A 180 -3.38 -5.09 13.62
C ASP A 180 -4.74 -4.55 13.13
N ILE A 181 -5.61 -4.12 14.05
CA ILE A 181 -6.88 -3.45 13.73
C ILE A 181 -6.61 -2.14 13.00
N ALA A 182 -5.74 -1.29 13.54
CA ALA A 182 -5.39 -0.01 12.94
C ALA A 182 -4.75 -0.18 11.55
N ALA A 183 -3.83 -1.13 11.41
CA ALA A 183 -3.17 -1.45 10.15
C ALA A 183 -4.14 -1.99 9.09
N ALA A 184 -5.09 -2.86 9.49
CA ALA A 184 -6.13 -3.36 8.60
C ALA A 184 -7.03 -2.23 8.09
N PHE A 185 -7.54 -1.37 8.98
CA PHE A 185 -8.32 -0.18 8.63
C PHE A 185 -7.54 0.77 7.72
N ALA A 186 -6.30 1.09 8.08
CA ALA A 186 -5.44 1.99 7.32
C ALA A 186 -5.18 1.45 5.91
N THR A 187 -4.97 0.15 5.77
CA THR A 187 -4.71 -0.48 4.47
C THR A 187 -5.93 -0.37 3.55
N VAL A 188 -7.14 -0.70 4.05
CA VAL A 188 -8.37 -0.63 3.26
C VAL A 188 -8.71 0.81 2.89
N ALA A 189 -8.62 1.73 3.85
CA ALA A 189 -8.87 3.16 3.61
C ALA A 189 -7.87 3.73 2.58
N PHE A 190 -6.60 3.35 2.66
CA PHE A 190 -5.55 3.78 1.75
C PHE A 190 -5.75 3.26 0.32
N VAL A 191 -6.10 1.98 0.17
CA VAL A 191 -6.44 1.38 -1.14
C VAL A 191 -7.64 2.09 -1.76
N ALA A 192 -8.68 2.33 -0.97
CA ALA A 192 -9.86 3.07 -1.42
C ALA A 192 -9.53 4.52 -1.80
N PHE A 193 -8.66 5.18 -1.04
CA PHE A 193 -8.20 6.54 -1.33
C PHE A 193 -7.43 6.62 -2.65
N ILE A 194 -6.45 5.74 -2.87
CA ILE A 194 -5.75 5.68 -4.15
C ILE A 194 -6.73 5.42 -5.29
N SER A 195 -7.67 4.49 -5.12
CA SER A 195 -8.66 4.17 -6.14
C SER A 195 -9.57 5.36 -6.50
N LEU A 196 -9.85 6.24 -5.54
CA LEU A 196 -10.65 7.46 -5.76
C LEU A 196 -9.88 8.51 -6.57
N LEU A 197 -8.56 8.55 -6.44
CA LEU A 197 -7.71 9.55 -7.12
C LEU A 197 -7.46 9.22 -8.59
N VAL A 198 -7.53 7.95 -8.94
CA VAL A 198 -7.17 7.43 -10.25
C VAL A 198 -8.16 7.88 -11.33
N ASP A 199 -7.64 8.24 -12.50
CA ASP A 199 -8.44 8.51 -13.69
C ASP A 199 -8.86 7.20 -14.37
N ARG A 200 -10.11 7.12 -14.79
CA ARG A 200 -10.65 5.94 -15.49
C ARG A 200 -9.87 5.58 -16.76
N THR A 201 -9.27 6.57 -17.41
CA THR A 201 -8.47 6.37 -18.62
C THR A 201 -7.16 5.65 -18.36
N TYR A 202 -6.52 5.92 -17.22
CA TYR A 202 -5.19 5.39 -16.87
C TYR A 202 -5.19 4.60 -15.57
N THR A 203 -6.30 3.92 -15.27
CA THR A 203 -6.56 3.30 -13.95
C THR A 203 -5.40 2.43 -13.45
N ALA A 204 -4.95 1.47 -14.25
CA ALA A 204 -3.91 0.53 -13.84
C ALA A 204 -2.56 1.23 -13.58
N THR A 205 -2.14 2.11 -14.49
CA THR A 205 -0.85 2.78 -14.41
C THR A 205 -0.80 3.81 -13.28
N GLN A 206 -1.84 4.65 -13.15
CA GLN A 206 -1.92 5.62 -12.06
C GLN A 206 -2.00 4.92 -10.70
N TYR A 207 -2.81 3.86 -10.58
CA TYR A 207 -2.88 3.09 -9.35
C TYR A 207 -1.50 2.51 -8.98
N ALA A 208 -0.82 1.88 -9.94
CA ALA A 208 0.51 1.32 -9.72
C ALA A 208 1.54 2.39 -9.30
N LEU A 209 1.53 3.57 -9.94
CA LEU A 209 2.42 4.67 -9.59
C LEU A 209 2.15 5.21 -8.17
N LEU A 210 0.89 5.48 -7.83
CA LEU A 210 0.53 5.98 -6.51
C LEU A 210 0.82 4.95 -5.41
N ALA A 211 0.51 3.67 -5.64
CA ALA A 211 0.82 2.58 -4.73
C ALA A 211 2.35 2.40 -4.55
N SER A 212 3.12 2.57 -5.63
CA SER A 212 4.58 2.52 -5.59
C SER A 212 5.18 3.65 -4.75
N ILE A 213 4.62 4.87 -4.83
CA ILE A 213 5.04 6.01 -3.99
C ILE A 213 4.78 5.70 -2.51
N GLY A 214 3.62 5.16 -2.16
CA GLY A 214 3.32 4.74 -0.79
C GLY A 214 4.27 3.64 -0.29
N THR A 215 4.60 2.68 -1.15
CA THR A 215 5.57 1.61 -0.83
C THR A 215 6.98 2.16 -0.72
N ALA A 216 7.39 3.09 -1.58
CA ALA A 216 8.69 3.75 -1.52
C ALA A 216 8.85 4.54 -0.20
N GLY A 217 7.83 5.29 0.22
CA GLY A 217 7.82 5.97 1.52
C GLY A 217 8.02 4.99 2.67
N ARG A 218 7.28 3.89 2.67
CA ARG A 218 7.39 2.84 3.66
C ARG A 218 8.79 2.19 3.70
N THR A 219 9.38 1.87 2.55
CA THR A 219 10.67 1.16 2.48
C THR A 219 11.86 2.06 2.77
N THR A 220 11.90 3.27 2.22
CA THR A 220 13.02 4.22 2.42
C THR A 220 13.10 4.66 3.87
N LEU A 221 11.97 5.00 4.48
CA LEU A 221 11.94 5.43 5.87
C LEU A 221 12.17 4.28 6.84
N ALA A 222 11.63 3.08 6.57
CA ALA A 222 11.92 1.91 7.39
C ALA A 222 13.39 1.48 7.34
N SER A 223 14.13 1.78 6.26
CA SER A 223 15.55 1.47 6.19
C SER A 223 16.40 2.30 7.15
N SER A 224 15.95 3.51 7.51
CA SER A 224 16.61 4.37 8.49
C SER A 224 16.30 4.00 9.94
N SER A 225 15.38 3.08 10.20
CA SER A 225 14.97 2.70 11.57
C SER A 225 16.12 2.13 12.40
N GLY A 226 17.07 1.41 11.77
CA GLY A 226 18.25 0.88 12.45
C GLY A 226 19.27 1.95 12.91
N ALA A 227 19.13 3.19 12.45
CA ALA A 227 19.97 4.31 12.90
C ALA A 227 19.38 5.03 14.13
N LEU A 228 18.15 4.69 14.52
CA LEU A 228 17.42 5.29 15.64
C LEU A 228 17.52 4.45 16.93
N VAL A 229 18.10 3.26 16.84
CA VAL A 229 18.38 2.32 17.93
C VAL A 229 19.88 2.16 18.11
#